data_62533bf7c5320ad9a16ffeb3460dcc41
#
_entry.id   62533bf7c5320ad9a16ffeb3460dcc41
#
_cell.length_a   1.000
_cell.length_b   1.000
_cell.length_c   1.000
_cell.angle_alpha   90.00
_cell.angle_beta   90.00
_cell.angle_gamma   90.00
#
_symmetry.space_group_name_H-M   'P 1'
#
loop_
_entity.id
_entity.type
_entity.pdbx_description
1 polymer ?
#
loop_
_entity_poly.entity_id
_entity_poly.type
_entity_poly.pdbx_seq_one_letter_code
_entity_poly.pdbx_strand_id
1 'polypeptide(L)'
;MCIRDRFKAMKRALEDASITTEAIDYINAHGTSTPFNDKNESKAIGNLFKDTLHKLKVSSTKSMTGHLLGAAGGLEAVATVKSIVNNKIAPTINYKNPDPECTLDYTPNNAVSHTINAALSNTFGFGGHNAVLCFRKYN
;
A
#
# COMPACT_ATOMS: atom_id res chain seq x y z
N MET A 1 -14.14 6.48 -8.12
CA MET A 1 -13.32 6.73 -6.91
C MET A 1 -12.25 7.76 -7.22
N CYS A 2 -12.18 8.85 -6.47
CA CYS A 2 -11.25 9.92 -6.79
C CYS A 2 -9.97 9.85 -5.93
N ILE A 3 -8.90 10.45 -6.43
CA ILE A 3 -7.59 10.54 -5.76
C ILE A 3 -7.73 11.16 -4.36
N ARG A 4 -8.58 12.21 -4.24
CA ARG A 4 -8.83 12.91 -2.98
C ARG A 4 -9.36 12.01 -1.87
N ASP A 5 -10.26 11.07 -2.19
CA ASP A 5 -10.89 10.26 -1.15
C ASP A 5 -9.94 9.17 -0.64
N ARG A 6 -9.10 8.62 -1.51
CA ARG A 6 -8.00 7.72 -1.15
C ARG A 6 -6.95 8.42 -0.28
N PHE A 7 -6.55 9.62 -0.69
CA PHE A 7 -5.66 10.48 0.10
C PHE A 7 -6.22 10.72 1.51
N LYS A 8 -7.51 11.09 1.60
CA LYS A 8 -8.18 11.33 2.89
C LYS A 8 -8.25 10.07 3.75
N ALA A 9 -8.51 8.91 3.15
CA ALA A 9 -8.58 7.65 3.90
C ALA A 9 -7.22 7.31 4.53
N MET A 10 -6.13 7.39 3.76
CA MET A 10 -4.78 7.19 4.28
C MET A 10 -4.41 8.23 5.34
N LYS A 11 -4.70 9.51 5.10
CA LYS A 11 -4.44 10.59 6.05
C LYS A 11 -5.14 10.37 7.37
N ARG A 12 -6.44 9.99 7.34
CA ARG A 12 -7.22 9.67 8.56
C ARG A 12 -6.65 8.48 9.32
N ALA A 13 -6.17 7.45 8.63
CA ALA A 13 -5.52 6.31 9.29
C ALA A 13 -4.23 6.73 10.02
N LEU A 14 -3.45 7.65 9.47
CA LEU A 14 -2.28 8.22 10.14
C LEU A 14 -2.67 9.06 11.35
N GLU A 15 -3.68 9.92 11.22
CA GLU A 15 -4.21 10.75 12.30
C GLU A 15 -4.73 9.89 13.46
N ASP A 16 -5.52 8.84 13.17
CA ASP A 16 -6.03 7.88 14.14
C ASP A 16 -4.90 7.13 14.87
N ALA A 17 -3.87 6.73 14.14
CA ALA A 17 -2.68 6.08 14.69
C ALA A 17 -1.73 7.06 15.43
N SER A 18 -1.99 8.37 15.38
CA SER A 18 -1.13 9.43 15.94
C SER A 18 0.31 9.35 15.46
N ILE A 19 0.50 9.09 14.15
CA ILE A 19 1.81 9.06 13.48
C ILE A 19 1.79 9.91 12.21
N THR A 20 2.99 10.22 11.72
CA THR A 20 3.17 11.00 10.50
C THR A 20 3.64 10.14 9.33
N THR A 21 3.71 10.72 8.14
CA THR A 21 4.19 10.03 6.93
C THR A 21 5.62 9.52 7.06
N GLU A 22 6.46 10.19 7.86
CA GLU A 22 7.85 9.80 8.13
C GLU A 22 7.96 8.45 8.85
N ALA A 23 6.93 8.03 9.57
CA ALA A 23 6.93 6.77 10.30
C ALA A 23 6.58 5.56 9.41
N ILE A 24 6.00 5.78 8.23
CA ILE A 24 5.57 4.69 7.35
C ILE A 24 6.71 4.25 6.44
N ASP A 25 7.03 2.98 6.50
CA ASP A 25 8.08 2.34 5.70
C ASP A 25 7.50 1.55 4.52
N TYR A 26 6.26 1.07 4.63
CA TYR A 26 5.64 0.19 3.64
C TYR A 26 4.14 0.43 3.47
N ILE A 27 3.65 0.31 2.25
CA ILE A 27 2.22 0.28 1.91
C ILE A 27 1.91 -1.00 1.13
N ASN A 28 1.02 -1.84 1.68
CA ASN A 28 0.35 -2.89 0.91
C ASN A 28 -0.83 -2.24 0.20
N ALA A 29 -0.65 -1.97 -1.08
CA ALA A 29 -1.60 -1.24 -1.89
C ALA A 29 -2.84 -2.09 -2.23
N HIS A 30 -3.96 -1.42 -2.47
CA HIS A 30 -5.12 -2.08 -3.07
C HIS A 30 -4.78 -2.70 -4.42
N GLY A 31 -4.07 -1.98 -5.30
CA GLY A 31 -3.32 -2.49 -6.44
C GLY A 31 -4.00 -3.60 -7.24
N THR A 32 -5.15 -3.30 -7.86
CA THR A 32 -5.97 -4.28 -8.59
C THR A 32 -5.52 -4.55 -10.01
N SER A 33 -4.46 -3.90 -10.47
CA SER A 33 -3.99 -3.96 -11.87
C SER A 33 -5.06 -3.50 -12.87
N THR A 34 -5.83 -2.50 -12.50
CA THR A 34 -6.77 -1.83 -13.40
C THR A 34 -6.30 -0.42 -13.74
N PRO A 35 -6.52 0.07 -14.99
CA PRO A 35 -6.01 1.37 -15.43
C PRO A 35 -6.40 2.53 -14.51
N PHE A 36 -7.63 2.55 -14.01
CA PHE A 36 -8.10 3.61 -13.13
C PHE A 36 -7.63 3.47 -11.68
N ASN A 37 -7.57 2.24 -11.16
CA ASN A 37 -7.17 2.04 -9.78
C ASN A 37 -5.73 2.42 -9.57
N ASP A 38 -4.82 1.82 -10.33
CA ASP A 38 -3.39 1.90 -10.06
C ASP A 38 -2.86 3.32 -10.22
N LYS A 39 -3.28 4.04 -11.27
CA LYS A 39 -2.95 5.46 -11.47
C LYS A 39 -3.44 6.35 -10.34
N ASN A 40 -4.70 6.18 -9.94
CA ASN A 40 -5.30 7.03 -8.91
C ASN A 40 -4.73 6.74 -7.52
N GLU A 41 -4.44 5.48 -7.23
CA GLU A 41 -3.79 5.08 -5.98
C GLU A 41 -2.36 5.60 -5.92
N SER A 42 -1.60 5.43 -6.99
CA SER A 42 -0.22 5.95 -7.12
C SER A 42 -0.17 7.47 -6.91
N LYS A 43 -1.09 8.21 -7.54
CA LYS A 43 -1.19 9.67 -7.35
C LYS A 43 -1.59 10.05 -5.92
N ALA A 44 -2.50 9.29 -5.29
CA ALA A 44 -2.90 9.54 -3.91
C ALA A 44 -1.75 9.30 -2.92
N ILE A 45 -1.02 8.20 -3.09
CA ILE A 45 0.19 7.89 -2.30
C ILE A 45 1.26 8.96 -2.54
N GLY A 46 1.57 9.25 -3.81
CA GLY A 46 2.56 10.25 -4.18
C GLY A 46 2.29 11.62 -3.56
N ASN A 47 1.03 12.06 -3.55
CA ASN A 47 0.64 13.34 -2.96
C ASN A 47 0.76 13.36 -1.43
N LEU A 48 0.39 12.25 -0.76
CA LEU A 48 0.43 12.19 0.71
C LEU A 48 1.87 12.05 1.24
N PHE A 49 2.67 11.23 0.57
CA PHE A 49 4.03 10.87 0.99
C PHE A 49 5.13 11.61 0.23
N LYS A 50 4.82 12.73 -0.44
CA LYS A 50 5.73 13.48 -1.34
C LYS A 50 7.14 13.68 -0.77
N ASP A 51 7.25 13.97 0.53
CA ASP A 51 8.51 14.27 1.20
C ASP A 51 9.27 13.01 1.66
N THR A 52 8.60 11.84 1.65
CA THR A 52 9.13 10.58 2.17
C THR A 52 9.16 9.44 1.12
N LEU A 53 8.82 9.74 -0.13
CA LEU A 53 8.80 8.75 -1.23
C LEU A 53 10.11 8.01 -1.42
N HIS A 54 11.25 8.66 -1.13
CA HIS A 54 12.59 8.10 -1.33
C HIS A 54 12.86 6.86 -0.47
N LYS A 55 12.13 6.68 0.64
CA LYS A 55 12.25 5.53 1.55
C LYS A 55 11.05 4.62 1.54
N LEU A 56 9.92 5.09 1.01
CA LEU A 56 8.66 4.34 1.02
C LEU A 56 8.71 3.19 0.01
N LYS A 57 8.36 2.00 0.46
CA LYS A 57 8.12 0.84 -0.40
C LYS A 57 6.63 0.58 -0.54
N VAL A 58 6.24 0.19 -1.74
CA VAL A 58 4.86 -0.18 -2.06
C VAL A 58 4.86 -1.57 -2.69
N SER A 59 3.87 -2.38 -2.44
CA SER A 59 3.61 -3.57 -3.27
C SER A 59 2.13 -3.92 -3.24
N SER A 60 1.67 -4.71 -4.21
CA SER A 60 0.35 -5.31 -4.17
C SER A 60 0.45 -6.83 -4.09
N THR A 61 0.06 -7.37 -2.95
CA THR A 61 0.02 -8.82 -2.73
C THR A 61 -1.05 -9.51 -3.59
N LYS A 62 -2.00 -8.75 -4.15
CA LYS A 62 -2.97 -9.27 -5.14
C LYS A 62 -2.31 -9.84 -6.39
N SER A 63 -1.10 -9.40 -6.72
CA SER A 63 -0.33 -9.98 -7.81
C SER A 63 -0.05 -11.47 -7.62
N MET A 64 -0.02 -11.96 -6.38
CA MET A 64 0.22 -13.36 -6.01
C MET A 64 -1.06 -14.09 -5.61
N THR A 65 -1.95 -13.42 -4.89
CA THR A 65 -3.15 -14.05 -4.28
C THR A 65 -4.41 -13.91 -5.12
N GLY A 66 -4.41 -13.01 -6.08
CA GLY A 66 -5.63 -12.54 -6.73
C GLY A 66 -6.46 -11.63 -5.82
N HIS A 67 -7.59 -11.17 -6.30
CA HIS A 67 -8.51 -10.32 -5.56
C HIS A 67 -9.58 -11.15 -4.86
N LEU A 68 -9.51 -11.27 -3.53
CA LEU A 68 -10.41 -12.09 -2.73
C LEU A 68 -11.73 -11.36 -2.35
N LEU A 69 -12.06 -10.27 -3.02
CA LEU A 69 -13.27 -9.48 -2.77
C LEU A 69 -13.42 -9.11 -1.29
N GLY A 70 -14.49 -9.58 -0.62
CA GLY A 70 -14.72 -9.28 0.80
C GLY A 70 -13.67 -9.82 1.77
N ALA A 71 -12.91 -10.84 1.38
CA ALA A 71 -11.82 -11.40 2.20
C ALA A 71 -10.47 -10.72 1.95
N ALA A 72 -10.34 -9.88 0.91
CA ALA A 72 -9.06 -9.29 0.49
C ALA A 72 -8.39 -8.50 1.63
N GLY A 73 -9.14 -7.63 2.31
CA GLY A 73 -8.61 -6.80 3.39
C GLY A 73 -8.04 -7.61 4.55
N GLY A 74 -8.68 -8.72 4.93
CA GLY A 74 -8.20 -9.62 5.98
C GLY A 74 -6.89 -10.32 5.61
N LEU A 75 -6.82 -10.86 4.39
CA LEU A 75 -5.59 -11.51 3.89
C LEU A 75 -4.44 -10.50 3.79
N GLU A 76 -4.71 -9.31 3.28
CA GLU A 76 -3.73 -8.24 3.12
C GLU A 76 -3.24 -7.71 4.47
N ALA A 77 -4.11 -7.64 5.48
CA ALA A 77 -3.72 -7.32 6.84
C ALA A 77 -2.71 -8.34 7.39
N VAL A 78 -2.99 -9.65 7.23
CA VAL A 78 -2.06 -10.72 7.63
C VAL A 78 -0.72 -10.60 6.89
N ALA A 79 -0.75 -10.38 5.59
CA ALA A 79 0.48 -10.20 4.79
C ALA A 79 1.29 -8.99 5.25
N THR A 80 0.62 -7.87 5.56
CA THR A 80 1.27 -6.65 6.07
C THR A 80 1.92 -6.88 7.43
N VAL A 81 1.21 -7.53 8.36
CA VAL A 81 1.77 -7.89 9.68
C VAL A 81 2.97 -8.82 9.53
N LYS A 82 2.89 -9.83 8.66
CA LYS A 82 4.02 -10.73 8.36
C LYS A 82 5.21 -9.99 7.76
N SER A 83 4.98 -8.98 6.92
CA SER A 83 6.04 -8.12 6.39
C SER A 83 6.77 -7.37 7.50
N ILE A 84 6.03 -6.79 8.46
CA ILE A 84 6.60 -6.12 9.63
C ILE A 84 7.44 -7.08 10.48
N VAL A 85 6.87 -8.24 10.84
CA VAL A 85 7.53 -9.22 11.71
C VAL A 85 8.84 -9.74 11.10
N ASN A 86 8.84 -9.99 9.79
CA ASN A 86 9.98 -10.56 9.10
C ASN A 86 10.93 -9.52 8.48
N ASN A 87 10.62 -8.22 8.56
CA ASN A 87 11.33 -7.15 7.86
C ASN A 87 11.54 -7.48 6.37
N LYS A 88 10.48 -7.96 5.72
CA LYS A 88 10.53 -8.42 4.33
C LYS A 88 9.26 -8.03 3.59
N ILE A 89 9.41 -7.32 2.50
CA ILE A 89 8.29 -6.89 1.65
C ILE A 89 8.06 -7.94 0.56
N ALA A 90 6.82 -8.42 0.48
CA ALA A 90 6.39 -9.28 -0.61
C ALA A 90 6.36 -8.49 -1.93
N PRO A 91 6.76 -9.07 -3.07
CA PRO A 91 6.85 -8.34 -4.33
C PRO A 91 5.49 -8.13 -4.98
N THR A 92 5.43 -7.15 -5.88
CA THR A 92 4.45 -7.11 -6.96
C THR A 92 4.99 -7.97 -8.10
N ILE A 93 4.51 -9.21 -8.26
CA ILE A 93 4.98 -10.12 -9.31
C ILE A 93 4.30 -9.83 -10.65
N ASN A 94 4.84 -10.43 -11.73
CA ASN A 94 4.40 -10.23 -13.11
C ASN A 94 4.54 -8.78 -13.62
N TYR A 95 5.41 -8.00 -12.99
CA TYR A 95 5.69 -6.63 -13.36
C TYR A 95 6.66 -6.61 -14.54
N LYS A 96 6.12 -6.51 -15.77
CA LYS A 96 6.90 -6.58 -17.03
C LYS A 96 7.02 -5.24 -17.73
N ASN A 97 5.96 -4.45 -17.71
CA ASN A 97 5.86 -3.18 -18.43
C ASN A 97 5.51 -2.06 -17.44
N PRO A 98 6.47 -1.20 -17.08
CA PRO A 98 6.20 -0.04 -16.24
C PRO A 98 5.20 0.91 -16.91
N ASP A 99 4.19 1.36 -16.12
CA ASP A 99 3.29 2.42 -16.58
C ASP A 99 3.91 3.79 -16.21
N PRO A 100 4.10 4.71 -17.19
CA PRO A 100 4.69 6.02 -16.92
C PRO A 100 3.88 6.90 -15.96
N GLU A 101 2.59 6.61 -15.76
CA GLU A 101 1.77 7.31 -14.76
C GLU A 101 1.85 6.69 -13.36
N CYS A 102 2.54 5.56 -13.21
CA CYS A 102 2.76 4.85 -11.95
C CYS A 102 4.25 4.88 -11.62
N THR A 103 4.71 5.89 -10.88
CA THR A 103 6.13 6.23 -10.71
C THR A 103 6.72 5.86 -9.35
N LEU A 104 5.99 5.11 -8.51
CA LEU A 104 6.45 4.69 -7.19
C LEU A 104 7.32 3.42 -7.28
N ASP A 105 8.03 3.10 -6.20
CA ASP A 105 8.73 1.83 -6.08
C ASP A 105 7.72 0.73 -5.65
N TYR A 106 7.26 -0.05 -6.60
CA TYR A 106 6.27 -1.12 -6.39
C TYR A 106 6.89 -2.46 -5.99
N THR A 107 8.15 -2.50 -5.62
CA THR A 107 8.87 -3.73 -5.26
C THR A 107 8.69 -4.81 -6.34
N PRO A 108 9.17 -4.58 -7.57
CA PRO A 108 8.84 -5.43 -8.71
C PRO A 108 9.51 -6.80 -8.63
N ASN A 109 8.72 -7.85 -8.83
CA ASN A 109 9.10 -9.25 -9.07
C ASN A 109 9.88 -9.98 -7.96
N ASN A 110 10.67 -9.29 -7.15
CA ASN A 110 11.49 -9.91 -6.10
C ASN A 110 11.17 -9.33 -4.73
N ALA A 111 11.09 -10.19 -3.72
CA ALA A 111 10.95 -9.76 -2.34
C ALA A 111 12.19 -9.00 -1.86
N VAL A 112 11.98 -7.96 -1.06
CA VAL A 112 13.05 -7.08 -0.57
C VAL A 112 13.13 -7.12 0.94
N SER A 113 14.33 -7.26 1.48
CA SER A 113 14.59 -7.04 2.91
C SER A 113 14.52 -5.55 3.20
N HIS A 114 13.66 -5.15 4.13
CA HIS A 114 13.44 -3.76 4.50
C HIS A 114 12.96 -3.66 5.93
N THR A 115 13.60 -2.83 6.75
CA THR A 115 13.14 -2.62 8.12
C THR A 115 11.80 -1.91 8.10
N ILE A 116 10.77 -2.53 8.69
CA ILE A 116 9.41 -2.01 8.70
C ILE A 116 8.98 -1.81 10.15
N ASN A 117 8.86 -0.57 10.57
CA ASN A 117 8.34 -0.19 11.88
C ASN A 117 6.84 0.13 11.84
N ALA A 118 6.38 0.70 10.73
CA ALA A 118 4.97 0.94 10.49
C ALA A 118 4.60 0.77 9.01
N ALA A 119 3.40 0.29 8.76
CA ALA A 119 2.88 0.05 7.42
C ALA A 119 1.39 0.36 7.31
N LEU A 120 0.94 0.70 6.10
CA LEU A 120 -0.47 0.81 5.74
C LEU A 120 -0.91 -0.39 4.90
N SER A 121 -2.17 -0.79 5.07
CA SER A 121 -2.87 -1.71 4.17
C SER A 121 -4.10 -1.01 3.60
N ASN A 122 -4.13 -0.82 2.29
CA ASN A 122 -5.16 -0.06 1.59
C ASN A 122 -6.23 -0.97 0.99
N THR A 123 -7.50 -0.65 1.20
CA THR A 123 -8.64 -1.28 0.52
C THR A 123 -9.55 -0.20 -0.05
N PHE A 124 -9.67 -0.15 -1.38
CA PHE A 124 -10.47 0.84 -2.09
C PHE A 124 -11.56 0.15 -2.91
N GLY A 125 -12.68 -0.15 -2.25
CA GLY A 125 -13.78 -0.94 -2.79
C GLY A 125 -14.72 -0.19 -3.74
N PHE A 126 -15.60 -0.94 -4.39
CA PHE A 126 -16.69 -0.40 -5.20
C PHE A 126 -17.62 0.49 -4.36
N GLY A 127 -18.30 1.43 -5.01
CA GLY A 127 -19.23 2.34 -4.32
C GLY A 127 -18.55 3.43 -3.50
N GLY A 128 -17.20 3.57 -3.58
CA GLY A 128 -16.45 4.61 -2.86
C GLY A 128 -16.09 4.23 -1.42
N HIS A 129 -16.23 2.98 -1.04
CA HIS A 129 -15.77 2.49 0.26
C HIS A 129 -14.24 2.43 0.29
N ASN A 130 -13.64 3.29 1.10
CA ASN A 130 -12.20 3.35 1.29
C ASN A 130 -11.89 3.02 2.75
N ALA A 131 -11.09 1.99 2.98
CA ALA A 131 -10.60 1.60 4.29
C ALA A 131 -9.08 1.50 4.24
N VAL A 132 -8.43 2.00 5.29
CA VAL A 132 -6.98 1.91 5.46
C VAL A 132 -6.69 1.46 6.87
N LEU A 133 -5.91 0.40 7.01
CA LEU A 133 -5.41 -0.07 8.29
C LEU A 133 -3.96 0.39 8.47
N CYS A 134 -3.64 0.88 9.66
CA CYS A 134 -2.30 1.23 10.06
C CYS A 134 -1.79 0.21 11.08
N PHE A 135 -0.64 -0.38 10.81
CA PHE A 135 0.02 -1.34 11.68
C PHE A 135 1.37 -0.79 12.14
N ARG A 136 1.69 -1.00 13.42
CA ARG A 136 3.00 -0.68 13.99
C ARG A 136 3.62 -1.92 14.59
N LYS A 137 4.96 -1.98 14.52
CA LYS A 137 5.71 -2.97 15.30
C LYS A 137 5.48 -2.72 16.79
N TYR A 138 5.13 -3.77 17.49
CA TYR A 138 5.08 -3.74 18.95
C TYR A 138 6.51 -3.88 19.50
N ASN A 139 6.89 -2.96 20.40
CA ASN A 139 8.21 -2.96 21.08
C ASN A 139 8.05 -3.55 22.48
#